data_be5ed7162be31a71f349b726a94f2f32
#
_entry.id   be5ed7162be31a71f349b726a94f2f32
#
_cell.length_a   1.000
_cell.length_b   1.000
_cell.length_c   1.000
_cell.angle_alpha   90.00
_cell.angle_beta   90.00
_cell.angle_gamma   90.00
#
_symmetry.space_group_name_H-M   'P 1'
#
loop_
_entity.id
_entity.type
_entity.pdbx_description
1 polymer ?
#
loop_
_entity_poly.entity_id
_entity_poly.type
_entity_poly.pdbx_seq_one_letter_code
_entity_poly.pdbx_strand_id
1 'polypeptide(L)'
;FNEGQAMNNWESLLGSRVYGMVQDGWKGTDWFDAIREKDALTQNHAINLTGGNEMSKFSMGFSYTNQDGILGKPFASSYDRYTARINSDHVLLKGKDFDIIKIGENLNFSYSTKNGVGQGNQYWNDVYLALSACPLLPMYDAEGNLYDQADKTADGWNLQGSIGNPVIDLVANRGQNLNRNYNLNATAYLEIQPIKGLKYRGQFSYRMSSSSYRSFTTPYNASTTAANSSYSVTQNASLGHNISLENVISYVLPKLGGHSIDALIGQSFEKTAVGETIEVKNSVNEGSQLP
;
A
#
# COMPACT_ATOMS: atom_id res chain seq x y z
N PHE A 1 -17.39 -0.71 47.64
CA PHE A 1 -17.41 -2.17 47.84
C PHE A 1 -18.73 -2.51 48.55
N ASN A 2 -19.61 -3.28 47.90
CA ASN A 2 -20.82 -3.79 48.55
C ASN A 2 -20.40 -4.94 49.46
N GLU A 3 -20.61 -4.79 50.76
CA GLU A 3 -20.47 -5.85 51.72
C GLU A 3 -21.40 -7.01 51.30
N GLY A 4 -20.80 -8.17 50.95
CA GLY A 4 -21.54 -9.38 50.59
C GLY A 4 -21.35 -9.91 49.17
N GLN A 5 -20.62 -9.25 48.30
CA GLN A 5 -20.20 -9.88 47.02
C GLN A 5 -18.98 -10.78 47.25
N ALA A 6 -19.08 -12.02 46.78
CA ALA A 6 -17.94 -12.94 46.81
C ALA A 6 -16.79 -12.32 46.01
N MET A 7 -15.61 -12.22 46.61
CA MET A 7 -14.40 -11.81 45.89
C MET A 7 -14.12 -12.84 44.79
N ASN A 8 -13.81 -12.36 43.58
CA ASN A 8 -13.39 -13.26 42.52
C ASN A 8 -12.16 -14.06 42.95
N ASN A 9 -12.20 -15.35 42.76
CA ASN A 9 -11.02 -16.20 42.92
C ASN A 9 -10.16 -16.05 41.68
N TRP A 10 -9.21 -15.13 41.72
CA TRP A 10 -8.34 -14.80 40.56
C TRP A 10 -7.48 -16.00 40.14
N GLU A 11 -7.06 -16.85 41.05
CA GLU A 11 -6.32 -18.05 40.70
C GLU A 11 -7.17 -19.01 39.85
N SER A 12 -8.45 -19.20 40.19
CA SER A 12 -9.34 -20.04 39.40
C SER A 12 -9.76 -19.42 38.07
N LEU A 13 -9.61 -18.09 37.89
CA LEU A 13 -9.91 -17.39 36.65
C LEU A 13 -8.70 -17.32 35.71
N LEU A 14 -7.51 -17.08 36.26
CA LEU A 14 -6.28 -16.89 35.47
C LEU A 14 -5.51 -18.18 35.26
N GLY A 15 -5.79 -19.22 36.09
CA GLY A 15 -4.96 -20.40 36.18
C GLY A 15 -3.73 -20.17 37.08
N SER A 16 -3.18 -21.26 37.64
CA SER A 16 -2.11 -21.18 38.64
C SER A 16 -0.83 -20.50 38.11
N ARG A 17 -0.46 -20.76 36.85
CA ARG A 17 0.75 -20.15 36.23
C ARG A 17 0.62 -18.64 36.12
N VAL A 18 -0.44 -18.16 35.48
CA VAL A 18 -0.63 -16.71 35.24
C VAL A 18 -0.87 -15.99 36.57
N TYR A 19 -1.61 -16.59 37.49
CA TYR A 19 -1.79 -16.04 38.83
C TYR A 19 -0.47 -15.93 39.57
N GLY A 20 0.40 -16.95 39.49
CA GLY A 20 1.75 -16.93 40.08
C GLY A 20 2.59 -15.78 39.49
N MET A 21 2.58 -15.58 38.17
CA MET A 21 3.27 -14.45 37.54
C MET A 21 2.82 -13.09 38.10
N VAL A 22 1.51 -12.92 38.34
CA VAL A 22 0.97 -11.69 38.93
C VAL A 22 1.46 -11.50 40.36
N GLN A 23 1.47 -12.59 41.16
CA GLN A 23 1.98 -12.58 42.56
C GLN A 23 3.50 -12.23 42.59
N ASP A 24 4.25 -12.68 41.62
CA ASP A 24 5.69 -12.38 41.43
C ASP A 24 5.96 -10.97 40.88
N GLY A 25 4.90 -10.16 40.70
CA GLY A 25 5.02 -8.76 40.33
C GLY A 25 4.99 -8.48 38.81
N TRP A 26 4.59 -9.46 37.98
CA TRP A 26 4.33 -9.23 36.56
C TRP A 26 3.19 -8.23 36.38
N LYS A 27 3.42 -7.19 35.58
CA LYS A 27 2.51 -6.04 35.39
C LYS A 27 1.52 -6.24 34.26
N GLY A 28 1.53 -7.39 33.61
CA GLY A 28 0.73 -7.65 32.41
C GLY A 28 1.48 -7.41 31.12
N THR A 29 0.83 -7.72 30.00
CA THR A 29 1.34 -7.52 28.64
C THR A 29 0.94 -6.14 28.12
N ASP A 30 1.90 -5.35 27.69
CA ASP A 30 1.67 -4.13 26.87
C ASP A 30 1.53 -4.57 25.41
N TRP A 31 0.29 -4.80 24.99
CA TRP A 31 -0.02 -5.26 23.64
C TRP A 31 0.30 -4.23 22.56
N PHE A 32 0.27 -2.93 22.89
CA PHE A 32 0.68 -1.91 21.93
C PHE A 32 2.19 -1.92 21.70
N ASP A 33 2.99 -2.04 22.77
CA ASP A 33 4.45 -2.16 22.64
C ASP A 33 4.84 -3.48 21.96
N ALA A 34 4.04 -4.54 22.13
CA ALA A 34 4.25 -5.84 21.49
C ALA A 34 4.20 -5.76 19.94
N ILE A 35 3.34 -4.91 19.39
CA ILE A 35 3.21 -4.74 17.93
C ILE A 35 3.95 -3.52 17.38
N ARG A 36 4.57 -2.71 18.25
CA ARG A 36 5.24 -1.46 17.87
C ARG A 36 6.67 -1.69 17.40
N GLU A 37 7.04 -1.11 16.26
CA GLU A 37 8.43 -0.96 15.83
C GLU A 37 8.97 0.39 16.27
N LYS A 38 10.05 0.38 17.08
CA LYS A 38 10.64 1.60 17.66
C LYS A 38 11.62 2.27 16.72
N ASP A 39 12.25 1.49 15.86
CA ASP A 39 13.35 1.93 15.00
C ASP A 39 12.92 1.94 13.51
N ALA A 40 11.65 2.24 13.24
CA ALA A 40 11.11 2.31 11.89
C ALA A 40 11.83 3.41 11.08
N LEU A 41 12.49 3.00 10.00
CA LEU A 41 13.30 3.87 9.16
C LEU A 41 12.51 4.31 7.92
N THR A 42 12.69 5.56 7.50
CA THR A 42 12.26 6.04 6.18
C THR A 42 13.48 6.52 5.39
N GLN A 43 13.62 6.03 4.18
CA GLN A 43 14.69 6.39 3.25
C GLN A 43 14.10 6.85 1.93
N ASN A 44 14.68 7.89 1.35
CA ASN A 44 14.36 8.36 0.01
C ASN A 44 15.64 8.73 -0.73
N HIS A 45 15.86 8.10 -1.88
CA HIS A 45 16.99 8.33 -2.76
C HIS A 45 16.48 8.75 -4.12
N ALA A 46 17.00 9.85 -4.66
CA ALA A 46 16.59 10.32 -5.98
C ALA A 46 17.80 10.80 -6.78
N ILE A 47 17.80 10.46 -8.06
CA ILE A 47 18.77 10.93 -9.05
C ILE A 47 17.98 11.60 -10.16
N ASN A 48 18.38 12.80 -10.56
CA ASN A 48 17.81 13.53 -11.68
C ASN A 48 18.92 13.92 -12.64
N LEU A 49 18.67 13.71 -13.93
CA LEU A 49 19.54 14.10 -15.02
C LEU A 49 18.76 15.00 -15.98
N THR A 50 19.31 16.15 -16.26
CA THR A 50 18.75 17.09 -17.25
C THR A 50 19.81 17.48 -18.26
N GLY A 51 19.43 17.65 -19.50
CA GLY A 51 20.35 18.04 -20.55
C GLY A 51 19.60 18.49 -21.80
N GLY A 52 20.36 18.98 -22.75
CA GLY A 52 19.80 19.37 -24.05
C GLY A 52 20.57 20.47 -24.72
N ASN A 53 20.03 20.87 -25.86
CA ASN A 53 20.46 21.98 -26.69
C ASN A 53 19.22 22.74 -27.20
N GLU A 54 19.39 23.60 -28.19
CA GLU A 54 18.27 24.35 -28.78
C GLU A 54 17.23 23.46 -29.49
N MET A 55 17.62 22.27 -29.97
CA MET A 55 16.75 21.38 -30.73
C MET A 55 16.13 20.27 -29.86
N SER A 56 16.80 19.90 -28.77
CA SER A 56 16.38 18.79 -27.94
C SER A 56 16.64 19.09 -26.46
N LYS A 57 15.64 18.84 -25.63
CA LYS A 57 15.74 18.95 -24.17
C LYS A 57 15.18 17.69 -23.54
N PHE A 58 15.80 17.22 -22.49
CA PHE A 58 15.33 16.08 -21.74
C PHE A 58 15.54 16.24 -20.24
N SER A 59 14.71 15.57 -19.49
CA SER A 59 14.82 15.40 -18.03
C SER A 59 14.46 13.97 -17.67
N MET A 60 15.35 13.29 -16.98
CA MET A 60 15.14 11.93 -16.48
C MET A 60 15.25 11.95 -14.96
N GLY A 61 14.45 11.13 -14.29
CA GLY A 61 14.52 10.97 -12.86
C GLY A 61 14.27 9.53 -12.46
N PHE A 62 15.01 9.07 -11.47
CA PHE A 62 14.76 7.81 -10.79
C PHE A 62 14.72 8.06 -9.30
N SER A 63 13.76 7.47 -8.60
CA SER A 63 13.70 7.54 -7.15
C SER A 63 13.33 6.17 -6.55
N TYR A 64 13.91 5.91 -5.39
CA TYR A 64 13.58 4.81 -4.50
C TYR A 64 13.16 5.36 -3.15
N THR A 65 12.04 4.90 -2.65
CA THR A 65 11.54 5.21 -1.30
C THR A 65 11.30 3.88 -0.58
N ASN A 66 11.86 3.76 0.61
CA ASN A 66 11.54 2.68 1.55
C ASN A 66 11.03 3.31 2.83
N GLN A 67 10.00 2.72 3.40
CA GLN A 67 9.42 3.14 4.68
C GLN A 67 9.04 1.90 5.48
N ASP A 68 9.67 1.71 6.63
CA ASP A 68 9.26 0.71 7.58
C ASP A 68 8.01 1.15 8.32
N GLY A 69 7.11 0.20 8.60
CA GLY A 69 5.92 0.46 9.39
C GLY A 69 6.25 0.56 10.87
N ILE A 70 5.64 1.52 11.54
CA ILE A 70 5.77 1.70 13.00
C ILE A 70 4.97 0.67 13.81
N LEU A 71 4.12 -0.13 13.15
CA LEU A 71 3.30 -1.18 13.75
C LEU A 71 3.39 -2.44 12.89
N GLY A 72 3.26 -3.60 13.53
CA GLY A 72 3.21 -4.89 12.83
C GLY A 72 4.17 -5.95 13.36
N LYS A 73 4.93 -5.69 14.42
CA LYS A 73 5.74 -6.75 15.04
C LYS A 73 4.88 -7.98 15.40
N PRO A 74 5.44 -9.19 15.23
CA PRO A 74 6.82 -9.53 14.85
C PRO A 74 7.09 -9.63 13.34
N PHE A 75 6.12 -9.38 12.45
CA PHE A 75 6.43 -9.29 11.03
C PHE A 75 6.85 -7.85 10.64
N ALA A 76 7.61 -7.73 9.55
CA ALA A 76 8.06 -6.44 9.05
C ALA A 76 6.97 -5.79 8.18
N SER A 77 6.29 -4.76 8.72
CA SER A 77 5.49 -3.87 7.89
C SER A 77 6.40 -2.99 7.05
N SER A 78 6.16 -2.90 5.74
CA SER A 78 7.01 -2.11 4.85
C SER A 78 6.24 -1.52 3.67
N TYR A 79 6.78 -0.44 3.15
CA TYR A 79 6.39 0.16 1.88
C TYR A 79 7.63 0.48 1.08
N ASP A 80 7.73 -0.09 -0.12
CA ASP A 80 8.79 0.19 -1.08
C ASP A 80 8.19 0.79 -2.34
N ARG A 81 8.84 1.81 -2.89
CA ARG A 81 8.42 2.44 -4.15
C ARG A 81 9.61 2.79 -5.01
N TYR A 82 9.55 2.38 -6.25
CA TYR A 82 10.45 2.79 -7.33
C TYR A 82 9.69 3.68 -8.29
N THR A 83 10.29 4.79 -8.70
CA THR A 83 9.70 5.70 -9.68
C THR A 83 10.73 6.03 -10.75
N ALA A 84 10.33 5.93 -12.01
CA ALA A 84 11.11 6.39 -13.15
C ALA A 84 10.28 7.39 -13.94
N ARG A 85 10.90 8.51 -14.35
CA ARG A 85 10.26 9.52 -15.18
C ARG A 85 11.21 9.97 -16.28
N ILE A 86 10.63 10.23 -17.43
CA ILE A 86 11.33 10.78 -18.61
C ILE A 86 10.41 11.83 -19.20
N ASN A 87 10.98 13.00 -19.48
CA ASN A 87 10.32 14.06 -20.23
C ASN A 87 11.28 14.53 -21.29
N SER A 88 10.84 14.64 -22.51
CA SER A 88 11.63 15.27 -23.55
C SER A 88 10.81 16.09 -24.53
N ASP A 89 11.48 17.06 -25.13
CA ASP A 89 10.97 17.93 -26.18
C ASP A 89 12.01 18.00 -27.31
N HIS A 90 11.57 17.79 -28.53
CA HIS A 90 12.45 17.80 -29.72
C HIS A 90 11.85 18.68 -30.81
N VAL A 91 12.63 19.60 -31.29
CA VAL A 91 12.33 20.40 -32.51
C VAL A 91 12.82 19.60 -33.72
N LEU A 92 11.90 19.06 -34.50
CA LEU A 92 12.21 18.29 -35.71
C LEU A 92 12.45 19.19 -36.90
N LEU A 93 11.74 20.32 -36.97
CA LEU A 93 11.89 21.29 -38.03
C LEU A 93 11.82 22.71 -37.45
N LYS A 94 12.90 23.47 -37.63
CA LYS A 94 13.04 24.85 -37.18
C LYS A 94 12.83 25.79 -38.34
N GLY A 95 11.97 26.79 -38.20
CA GLY A 95 11.84 27.92 -39.10
C GLY A 95 12.81 29.04 -38.71
N LYS A 96 12.72 30.16 -39.41
CA LYS A 96 13.60 31.31 -39.16
C LYS A 96 13.35 31.94 -37.78
N ASP A 97 12.08 32.08 -37.40
CA ASP A 97 11.67 32.81 -36.19
C ASP A 97 10.82 31.96 -35.22
N PHE A 98 10.51 30.72 -35.57
CA PHE A 98 9.69 29.81 -34.75
C PHE A 98 9.95 28.35 -35.13
N ASP A 99 9.59 27.43 -34.21
CA ASP A 99 9.68 26.00 -34.48
C ASP A 99 8.45 25.55 -35.26
N ILE A 100 8.69 24.87 -36.39
CA ILE A 100 7.63 24.42 -37.30
C ILE A 100 7.05 23.09 -36.83
N ILE A 101 7.90 22.13 -36.45
CA ILE A 101 7.47 20.81 -35.97
C ILE A 101 8.20 20.50 -34.68
N LYS A 102 7.42 20.18 -33.63
CA LYS A 102 7.92 19.71 -32.36
C LYS A 102 7.22 18.40 -31.95
N ILE A 103 7.95 17.52 -31.34
CA ILE A 103 7.41 16.35 -30.64
C ILE A 103 7.91 16.35 -29.20
N GLY A 104 7.17 15.73 -28.34
CA GLY A 104 7.63 15.49 -26.97
C GLY A 104 6.89 14.35 -26.33
N GLU A 105 7.49 13.83 -25.30
CA GLU A 105 6.90 12.79 -24.48
C GLU A 105 7.08 13.10 -22.99
N ASN A 106 6.15 12.57 -22.23
CA ASN A 106 6.19 12.54 -20.77
C ASN A 106 5.83 11.11 -20.33
N LEU A 107 6.74 10.45 -19.68
CA LEU A 107 6.57 9.12 -19.17
C LEU A 107 6.84 9.12 -17.67
N ASN A 108 5.90 8.58 -16.89
CA ASN A 108 6.06 8.35 -15.48
C ASN A 108 5.63 6.91 -15.17
N PHE A 109 6.55 6.12 -14.64
CA PHE A 109 6.31 4.77 -14.19
C PHE A 109 6.58 4.66 -12.70
N SER A 110 5.72 3.97 -11.96
CA SER A 110 5.99 3.61 -10.58
C SER A 110 5.61 2.16 -10.31
N TYR A 111 6.44 1.51 -9.53
CA TYR A 111 6.20 0.22 -8.92
C TYR A 111 6.27 0.36 -7.41
N SER A 112 5.31 -0.21 -6.69
CA SER A 112 5.37 -0.24 -5.23
C SER A 112 4.91 -1.58 -4.67
N THR A 113 5.50 -1.95 -3.54
CA THR A 113 5.07 -3.05 -2.70
C THR A 113 4.68 -2.53 -1.33
N LYS A 114 3.69 -3.16 -0.73
CA LYS A 114 3.23 -2.83 0.62
C LYS A 114 2.82 -4.09 1.36
N ASN A 115 3.29 -4.21 2.60
CA ASN A 115 2.75 -5.10 3.61
C ASN A 115 2.50 -4.29 4.89
N GLY A 116 1.51 -4.68 5.70
CA GLY A 116 1.22 -3.96 6.95
C GLY A 116 0.00 -4.46 7.67
N VAL A 117 -0.26 -3.83 8.81
CA VAL A 117 -1.42 -4.12 9.66
C VAL A 117 -2.74 -3.82 8.96
N GLY A 118 -3.78 -4.58 9.29
CA GLY A 118 -5.14 -4.33 8.82
C GLY A 118 -5.72 -3.09 9.49
N GLN A 119 -6.38 -2.25 8.70
CA GLN A 119 -7.02 -1.00 9.11
C GLN A 119 -8.50 -1.00 8.69
N GLY A 120 -9.18 -2.14 8.85
CA GLY A 120 -10.60 -2.26 8.54
C GLY A 120 -11.50 -1.49 9.53
N ASN A 121 -12.73 -1.96 9.69
CA ASN A 121 -13.61 -1.43 10.73
C ASN A 121 -13.12 -1.86 12.13
N GLN A 122 -13.85 -1.49 13.18
CA GLN A 122 -13.44 -1.79 14.57
C GLN A 122 -13.23 -3.30 14.88
N TYR A 123 -13.81 -4.21 14.10
CA TYR A 123 -13.67 -5.66 14.29
C TYR A 123 -12.50 -6.26 13.52
N TRP A 124 -12.01 -5.59 12.47
CA TRP A 124 -10.95 -6.04 11.56
C TRP A 124 -9.75 -5.08 11.55
N ASN A 125 -9.50 -4.47 12.70
CA ASN A 125 -8.43 -3.51 12.89
C ASN A 125 -7.41 -4.08 13.88
N ASP A 126 -6.25 -4.45 13.39
CA ASP A 126 -5.20 -5.11 14.18
C ASP A 126 -4.71 -4.22 15.33
N VAL A 127 -4.70 -2.89 15.14
CA VAL A 127 -4.33 -1.93 16.18
C VAL A 127 -5.40 -1.87 17.28
N TYR A 128 -6.67 -1.84 16.89
CA TYR A 128 -7.76 -1.89 17.86
C TYR A 128 -7.76 -3.20 18.65
N LEU A 129 -7.53 -4.33 17.97
CA LEU A 129 -7.44 -5.63 18.65
C LEU A 129 -6.31 -5.66 19.68
N ALA A 130 -5.14 -5.10 19.35
CA ALA A 130 -4.04 -4.99 20.30
C ALA A 130 -4.36 -4.04 21.47
N LEU A 131 -4.94 -2.86 21.21
CA LEU A 131 -5.28 -1.89 22.26
C LEU A 131 -6.39 -2.37 23.19
N SER A 132 -7.30 -3.24 22.70
CA SER A 132 -8.42 -3.79 23.48
C SER A 132 -8.11 -5.15 24.11
N ALA A 133 -6.94 -5.74 23.84
CA ALA A 133 -6.58 -7.04 24.36
C ALA A 133 -6.37 -7.01 25.89
N CYS A 134 -6.70 -8.14 26.55
CA CYS A 134 -6.58 -8.26 28.00
C CYS A 134 -5.10 -8.22 28.42
N PRO A 135 -4.68 -7.28 29.27
CA PRO A 135 -3.28 -7.21 29.69
C PRO A 135 -2.87 -8.36 30.62
N LEU A 136 -3.82 -9.08 31.23
CA LEU A 136 -3.52 -10.25 32.07
C LEU A 136 -3.24 -11.52 31.25
N LEU A 137 -3.41 -11.49 29.91
CA LEU A 137 -3.01 -12.59 29.06
C LEU A 137 -1.51 -12.48 28.74
N PRO A 138 -0.68 -13.53 29.01
CA PRO A 138 0.72 -13.54 28.62
C PRO A 138 0.89 -13.50 27.10
N MET A 139 1.95 -12.89 26.61
CA MET A 139 2.31 -12.94 25.20
C MET A 139 2.92 -14.27 24.80
N TYR A 140 3.70 -14.88 25.71
CA TYR A 140 4.45 -16.12 25.48
C TYR A 140 4.13 -17.18 26.54
N ASP A 141 4.24 -18.43 26.12
CA ASP A 141 4.23 -19.59 27.02
C ASP A 141 5.56 -19.71 27.81
N ALA A 142 5.75 -20.82 28.52
CA ALA A 142 6.99 -21.07 29.25
C ALA A 142 8.18 -21.43 28.32
N GLU A 143 7.89 -21.93 27.14
CA GLU A 143 8.84 -22.33 26.11
C GLU A 143 9.23 -21.19 25.18
N GLY A 144 8.55 -20.03 25.26
CA GLY A 144 8.79 -18.86 24.43
C GLY A 144 7.99 -18.79 23.13
N ASN A 145 7.01 -19.69 22.94
CA ASN A 145 6.05 -19.60 21.83
C ASN A 145 4.93 -18.63 22.18
N LEU A 146 4.19 -18.18 21.16
CA LEU A 146 3.03 -17.31 21.40
C LEU A 146 1.95 -18.06 22.17
N TYR A 147 1.52 -17.48 23.29
CA TYR A 147 0.54 -18.06 24.21
C TYR A 147 -0.84 -18.19 23.54
N ASP A 148 -1.24 -19.41 23.28
CA ASP A 148 -2.41 -19.75 22.47
C ASP A 148 -3.59 -20.31 23.29
N GLN A 149 -4.61 -20.84 22.64
CA GLN A 149 -5.77 -21.44 23.31
C GLN A 149 -5.43 -22.78 24.00
N ALA A 150 -4.44 -23.53 23.49
CA ALA A 150 -4.02 -24.77 24.13
C ALA A 150 -3.30 -24.48 25.44
N ASP A 151 -2.45 -23.47 25.48
CA ASP A 151 -1.76 -23.00 26.69
C ASP A 151 -2.74 -22.51 27.73
N LYS A 152 -3.74 -21.71 27.32
CA LYS A 152 -4.83 -21.28 28.23
C LYS A 152 -5.54 -22.47 28.89
N THR A 153 -5.83 -23.50 28.09
CA THR A 153 -6.48 -24.70 28.55
C THR A 153 -5.58 -25.47 29.53
N ALA A 154 -4.31 -25.60 29.22
CA ALA A 154 -3.31 -26.28 30.04
C ALA A 154 -3.09 -25.56 31.38
N ASP A 155 -3.03 -24.24 31.38
CA ASP A 155 -2.86 -23.39 32.56
C ASP A 155 -4.14 -23.26 33.41
N GLY A 156 -5.29 -23.70 32.91
CA GLY A 156 -6.58 -23.55 33.59
C GLY A 156 -7.19 -22.15 33.51
N TRP A 157 -6.84 -21.39 32.43
CA TRP A 157 -7.43 -20.07 32.18
C TRP A 157 -8.95 -20.16 31.97
N ASN A 158 -9.71 -19.42 32.77
CA ASN A 158 -11.18 -19.45 32.80
C ASN A 158 -11.81 -18.04 32.88
N LEU A 159 -11.05 -16.97 32.62
CA LEU A 159 -11.59 -15.61 32.70
C LEU A 159 -12.65 -15.39 31.63
N GLN A 160 -12.29 -15.59 30.36
CA GLN A 160 -13.20 -15.53 29.24
C GLN A 160 -12.58 -16.23 28.04
N GLY A 161 -13.32 -17.13 27.37
CA GLY A 161 -12.82 -17.94 26.27
C GLY A 161 -12.44 -17.12 25.02
N SER A 162 -13.13 -16.00 24.76
CA SER A 162 -12.88 -15.13 23.61
C SER A 162 -11.63 -14.24 23.75
N ILE A 163 -11.07 -14.12 24.97
CA ILE A 163 -9.78 -13.42 25.16
C ILE A 163 -8.69 -14.19 24.43
N GLY A 164 -8.02 -13.58 23.51
CA GLY A 164 -6.95 -14.18 22.69
C GLY A 164 -5.74 -13.28 22.55
N ASN A 165 -4.64 -13.90 22.18
CA ASN A 165 -3.40 -13.21 21.88
C ASN A 165 -3.49 -12.55 20.50
N PRO A 166 -3.56 -11.21 20.40
CA PRO A 166 -3.75 -10.51 19.12
C PRO A 166 -2.54 -10.67 18.18
N VAL A 167 -1.37 -11.00 18.71
CA VAL A 167 -0.17 -11.23 17.90
C VAL A 167 -0.27 -12.52 17.10
N ILE A 168 -0.93 -13.55 17.61
CA ILE A 168 -1.17 -14.80 16.88
C ILE A 168 -2.03 -14.50 15.62
N ASP A 169 -3.15 -13.80 15.82
CA ASP A 169 -4.04 -13.42 14.71
C ASP A 169 -3.32 -12.53 13.68
N LEU A 170 -2.57 -11.55 14.17
CA LEU A 170 -1.78 -10.65 13.34
C LEU A 170 -0.77 -11.42 12.47
N VAL A 171 0.03 -12.30 13.05
CA VAL A 171 1.04 -13.08 12.32
C VAL A 171 0.38 -14.00 11.31
N ALA A 172 -0.66 -14.73 11.72
CA ALA A 172 -1.33 -15.69 10.86
C ALA A 172 -2.01 -15.07 9.65
N ASN A 173 -2.58 -13.86 9.81
CA ASN A 173 -3.37 -13.21 8.76
C ASN A 173 -2.62 -12.11 7.99
N ARG A 174 -1.50 -11.59 8.51
CA ARG A 174 -0.80 -10.45 7.89
C ARG A 174 0.65 -10.72 7.53
N GLY A 175 1.30 -11.65 8.21
CA GLY A 175 2.74 -11.85 8.11
C GLY A 175 3.25 -12.13 6.69
N GLN A 176 2.41 -12.69 5.81
CA GLN A 176 2.78 -13.04 4.43
C GLN A 176 1.94 -12.33 3.37
N ASN A 177 1.18 -11.29 3.75
CA ASN A 177 0.42 -10.51 2.81
C ASN A 177 1.32 -9.63 1.95
N LEU A 178 0.96 -9.46 0.70
CA LEU A 178 1.73 -8.65 -0.24
C LEU A 178 0.83 -7.93 -1.22
N ASN A 179 0.93 -6.61 -1.23
CA ASN A 179 0.31 -5.76 -2.25
C ASN A 179 1.38 -5.25 -3.20
N ARG A 180 1.13 -5.34 -4.50
CA ARG A 180 1.98 -4.76 -5.55
C ARG A 180 1.14 -3.86 -6.42
N ASN A 181 1.67 -2.69 -6.75
CA ASN A 181 1.02 -1.73 -7.62
C ASN A 181 1.99 -1.25 -8.70
N TYR A 182 1.51 -1.23 -9.93
CA TYR A 182 2.20 -0.70 -11.09
C TYR A 182 1.36 0.42 -11.67
N ASN A 183 1.96 1.59 -11.88
CA ASN A 183 1.31 2.69 -12.54
C ASN A 183 2.20 3.22 -13.65
N LEU A 184 1.61 3.37 -14.83
CA LEU A 184 2.25 3.98 -16.00
C LEU A 184 1.38 5.14 -16.46
N ASN A 185 1.98 6.32 -16.60
CA ASN A 185 1.40 7.46 -17.30
C ASN A 185 2.34 7.81 -18.44
N ALA A 186 1.86 7.72 -19.67
CA ALA A 186 2.61 8.05 -20.87
C ALA A 186 1.81 9.05 -21.68
N THR A 187 2.45 10.14 -22.07
CA THR A 187 1.87 11.16 -22.96
C THR A 187 2.88 11.43 -24.05
N ALA A 188 2.41 11.48 -25.29
CA ALA A 188 3.19 11.94 -26.44
C ALA A 188 2.40 13.03 -27.17
N TYR A 189 3.10 14.03 -27.68
CA TYR A 189 2.47 15.07 -28.47
C TYR A 189 3.25 15.40 -29.73
N LEU A 190 2.51 15.86 -30.69
CA LEU A 190 3.00 16.48 -31.92
C LEU A 190 2.46 17.91 -32.01
N GLU A 191 3.33 18.88 -32.17
CA GLU A 191 2.99 20.28 -32.43
C GLU A 191 3.45 20.67 -33.81
N ILE A 192 2.57 21.28 -34.63
CA ILE A 192 2.86 21.76 -35.94
C ILE A 192 2.45 23.24 -36.02
N GLN A 193 3.38 24.09 -36.40
CA GLN A 193 3.18 25.53 -36.59
C GLN A 193 3.55 25.92 -38.03
N PRO A 194 2.62 25.80 -39.01
CA PRO A 194 2.92 26.04 -40.42
C PRO A 194 3.17 27.52 -40.73
N ILE A 195 2.56 28.41 -39.99
CA ILE A 195 2.78 29.87 -40.07
C ILE A 195 2.85 30.43 -38.65
N LYS A 196 3.55 31.54 -38.48
CA LYS A 196 3.69 32.19 -37.19
C LYS A 196 2.33 32.48 -36.54
N GLY A 197 2.12 31.99 -35.32
CA GLY A 197 0.89 32.18 -34.55
C GLY A 197 -0.16 31.08 -34.74
N LEU A 198 -0.19 30.33 -35.87
CA LEU A 198 -1.11 29.22 -36.10
C LEU A 198 -0.46 27.92 -35.66
N LYS A 199 -1.01 27.27 -34.64
CA LYS A 199 -0.45 26.09 -34.05
C LYS A 199 -1.52 24.98 -33.95
N TYR A 200 -1.17 23.80 -34.40
CA TYR A 200 -1.88 22.55 -34.11
C TYR A 200 -1.10 21.74 -33.08
N ARG A 201 -1.77 21.21 -32.09
CA ARG A 201 -1.21 20.26 -31.14
C ARG A 201 -2.13 19.04 -31.00
N GLY A 202 -1.60 17.89 -31.42
CA GLY A 202 -2.20 16.59 -31.16
C GLY A 202 -1.49 15.92 -30.00
N GLN A 203 -2.24 15.41 -29.02
CA GLN A 203 -1.70 14.75 -27.83
C GLN A 203 -2.40 13.43 -27.60
N PHE A 204 -1.62 12.39 -27.42
CA PHE A 204 -2.08 11.07 -26.99
C PHE A 204 -1.60 10.79 -25.57
N SER A 205 -2.50 10.35 -24.70
CA SER A 205 -2.17 9.96 -23.35
C SER A 205 -2.68 8.55 -23.04
N TYR A 206 -1.83 7.76 -22.42
CA TYR A 206 -2.14 6.42 -21.93
C TYR A 206 -1.83 6.33 -20.46
N ARG A 207 -2.81 5.88 -19.67
CA ARG A 207 -2.63 5.61 -18.25
C ARG A 207 -2.98 4.15 -18.00
N MET A 208 -2.08 3.44 -17.34
CA MET A 208 -2.28 2.07 -16.88
C MET A 208 -2.11 2.01 -15.36
N SER A 209 -3.00 1.30 -14.71
CA SER A 209 -2.88 0.94 -13.29
C SER A 209 -3.10 -0.57 -13.17
N SER A 210 -2.13 -1.26 -12.59
CA SER A 210 -2.25 -2.67 -12.29
C SER A 210 -1.95 -2.91 -10.82
N SER A 211 -2.78 -3.69 -10.15
CA SER A 211 -2.56 -4.08 -8.77
C SER A 211 -2.64 -5.59 -8.63
N SER A 212 -1.84 -6.15 -7.76
CA SER A 212 -2.00 -7.52 -7.31
C SER A 212 -1.90 -7.58 -5.79
N TYR A 213 -2.76 -8.38 -5.20
CA TYR A 213 -2.79 -8.67 -3.78
C TYR A 213 -2.72 -10.17 -3.56
N ARG A 214 -1.85 -10.59 -2.67
CA ARG A 214 -1.81 -11.94 -2.15
C ARG A 214 -1.95 -11.90 -0.64
N SER A 215 -2.86 -12.69 -0.10
CA SER A 215 -2.89 -13.04 1.32
C SER A 215 -2.65 -14.54 1.48
N PHE A 216 -1.96 -14.89 2.56
CA PHE A 216 -1.78 -16.25 2.98
C PHE A 216 -2.09 -16.32 4.47
N THR A 217 -3.04 -17.19 4.82
CA THR A 217 -3.44 -17.41 6.21
C THR A 217 -3.02 -18.81 6.61
N THR A 218 -2.30 -18.91 7.73
CA THR A 218 -1.91 -20.20 8.34
C THR A 218 -2.96 -20.65 9.37
N PRO A 219 -3.01 -21.92 9.73
CA PRO A 219 -3.77 -22.37 10.90
C PRO A 219 -3.28 -21.65 12.15
N TYR A 220 -4.22 -21.27 13.01
CA TYR A 220 -3.94 -20.67 14.30
C TYR A 220 -5.11 -20.87 15.27
N ASN A 221 -4.85 -20.74 16.55
CA ASN A 221 -5.84 -20.90 17.59
C ASN A 221 -5.59 -19.90 18.74
N ALA A 222 -5.88 -18.64 18.52
CA ALA A 222 -5.64 -17.57 19.50
C ALA A 222 -6.69 -17.58 20.62
N SER A 223 -7.95 -17.97 20.31
CA SER A 223 -9.05 -18.03 21.29
C SER A 223 -10.21 -18.90 20.75
N THR A 224 -11.24 -19.10 21.57
CA THR A 224 -12.46 -19.81 21.16
C THR A 224 -13.21 -19.14 20.00
N THR A 225 -12.95 -17.87 19.73
CA THR A 225 -13.59 -17.09 18.67
C THR A 225 -12.62 -16.63 17.58
N ALA A 226 -11.32 -16.74 17.81
CA ALA A 226 -10.25 -16.37 16.86
C ALA A 226 -9.38 -17.59 16.59
N ALA A 227 -9.84 -18.44 15.67
CA ALA A 227 -9.16 -19.67 15.27
C ALA A 227 -9.39 -19.95 13.79
N ASN A 228 -8.43 -20.61 13.17
CA ASN A 228 -8.50 -21.12 11.81
C ASN A 228 -7.75 -22.45 11.73
N SER A 229 -8.37 -23.47 11.17
CA SER A 229 -7.80 -24.83 11.11
C SER A 229 -7.18 -25.17 9.74
N SER A 230 -7.23 -24.27 8.77
CA SER A 230 -6.80 -24.56 7.41
C SER A 230 -5.85 -23.49 6.87
N TYR A 231 -4.94 -23.91 5.99
CA TYR A 231 -4.18 -22.97 5.17
C TYR A 231 -5.08 -22.42 4.06
N SER A 232 -5.01 -21.13 3.80
CA SER A 232 -5.70 -20.53 2.68
C SER A 232 -4.84 -19.48 1.99
N VAL A 233 -4.97 -19.42 0.67
CA VAL A 233 -4.36 -18.38 -0.15
C VAL A 233 -5.46 -17.65 -0.92
N THR A 234 -5.39 -16.33 -0.95
CA THR A 234 -6.20 -15.50 -1.85
C THR A 234 -5.26 -14.69 -2.70
N GLN A 235 -5.47 -14.69 -4.00
CA GLN A 235 -4.71 -13.87 -4.93
C GLN A 235 -5.65 -13.11 -5.84
N ASN A 236 -5.52 -11.79 -5.86
CA ASN A 236 -6.25 -10.89 -6.75
C ASN A 236 -5.27 -10.22 -7.68
N ALA A 237 -5.67 -10.06 -8.93
CA ALA A 237 -4.97 -9.22 -9.90
C ALA A 237 -5.99 -8.34 -10.62
N SER A 238 -5.66 -7.07 -10.77
CA SER A 238 -6.48 -6.12 -11.54
C SER A 238 -5.62 -5.33 -12.50
N LEU A 239 -6.17 -5.04 -13.66
CA LEU A 239 -5.58 -4.20 -14.68
C LEU A 239 -6.64 -3.21 -15.16
N GLY A 240 -6.33 -1.93 -15.08
CA GLY A 240 -7.16 -0.87 -15.62
C GLY A 240 -6.33 0.06 -16.50
N HIS A 241 -6.94 0.60 -17.56
CA HIS A 241 -6.29 1.58 -18.40
C HIS A 241 -7.26 2.63 -18.93
N ASN A 242 -6.73 3.81 -19.17
CA ASN A 242 -7.42 4.95 -19.79
C ASN A 242 -6.61 5.43 -20.97
N ILE A 243 -7.31 5.83 -22.02
CA ILE A 243 -6.72 6.40 -23.22
C ILE A 243 -7.38 7.75 -23.47
N SER A 244 -6.60 8.78 -23.77
CA SER A 244 -7.13 10.05 -24.24
C SER A 244 -6.39 10.52 -25.51
N LEU A 245 -7.14 11.15 -26.38
CA LEU A 245 -6.64 11.82 -27.58
C LEU A 245 -7.21 13.24 -27.58
N GLU A 246 -6.32 14.22 -27.62
CA GLU A 246 -6.67 15.62 -27.63
C GLU A 246 -6.09 16.27 -28.89
N ASN A 247 -6.89 17.11 -29.56
CA ASN A 247 -6.49 17.89 -30.71
C ASN A 247 -6.88 19.35 -30.45
N VAL A 248 -5.91 20.24 -30.56
CA VAL A 248 -6.10 21.67 -30.35
C VAL A 248 -5.51 22.46 -31.48
N ILE A 249 -6.29 23.36 -32.04
CA ILE A 249 -5.81 24.38 -32.98
C ILE A 249 -5.91 25.73 -32.29
N SER A 250 -4.82 26.49 -32.27
CA SER A 250 -4.79 27.83 -31.69
C SER A 250 -4.18 28.81 -32.71
N TYR A 251 -4.69 30.04 -32.70
CA TYR A 251 -4.15 31.10 -33.54
C TYR A 251 -4.02 32.39 -32.74
N VAL A 252 -2.81 32.90 -32.68
CA VAL A 252 -2.48 34.20 -32.13
C VAL A 252 -2.40 35.20 -33.25
N LEU A 253 -3.37 36.11 -33.35
CA LEU A 253 -3.40 37.11 -34.41
C LEU A 253 -2.30 38.15 -34.21
N PRO A 254 -1.71 38.66 -35.31
CA PRO A 254 -0.83 39.81 -35.21
C PRO A 254 -1.52 41.00 -34.54
N LYS A 255 -0.78 41.78 -33.78
CA LYS A 255 -1.32 42.95 -33.08
C LYS A 255 -1.99 43.92 -34.05
N LEU A 256 -3.27 44.19 -33.86
CA LEU A 256 -4.08 45.13 -34.61
C LEU A 256 -4.40 46.35 -33.72
N GLY A 257 -3.71 47.47 -33.92
CA GLY A 257 -4.04 48.76 -33.29
C GLY A 257 -4.02 48.70 -31.73
N GLY A 258 -3.17 47.93 -31.11
CA GLY A 258 -3.05 47.81 -29.65
C GLY A 258 -3.87 46.65 -29.05
N HIS A 259 -4.64 45.92 -29.84
CA HIS A 259 -5.37 44.72 -29.43
C HIS A 259 -4.57 43.45 -29.66
N SER A 260 -4.65 42.47 -28.72
CA SER A 260 -4.16 41.11 -28.89
C SER A 260 -5.38 40.19 -28.87
N ILE A 261 -5.53 39.35 -29.86
CA ILE A 261 -6.64 38.40 -30.01
C ILE A 261 -6.05 37.03 -30.21
N ASP A 262 -6.48 36.10 -29.31
CA ASP A 262 -6.13 34.70 -29.37
C ASP A 262 -7.41 33.87 -29.53
N ALA A 263 -7.39 32.93 -30.47
CA ALA A 263 -8.51 32.01 -30.70
C ALA A 263 -8.03 30.56 -30.53
N LEU A 264 -8.87 29.71 -29.97
CA LEU A 264 -8.59 28.31 -29.77
C LEU A 264 -9.84 27.47 -30.03
N ILE A 265 -9.67 26.35 -30.71
CA ILE A 265 -10.66 25.29 -30.86
C ILE A 265 -10.02 23.95 -30.49
N GLY A 266 -10.73 23.14 -29.73
CA GLY A 266 -10.22 21.84 -29.28
C GLY A 266 -11.27 20.74 -29.38
N GLN A 267 -10.77 19.51 -29.54
CA GLN A 267 -11.55 18.29 -29.47
C GLN A 267 -10.81 17.31 -28.57
N SER A 268 -11.54 16.65 -27.67
CA SER A 268 -11.01 15.56 -26.86
C SER A 268 -11.83 14.29 -27.03
N PHE A 269 -11.16 13.17 -27.00
CA PHE A 269 -11.75 11.84 -26.90
C PHE A 269 -11.10 11.14 -25.70
N GLU A 270 -11.92 10.59 -24.82
CA GLU A 270 -11.44 9.84 -23.68
C GLU A 270 -12.18 8.51 -23.56
N LYS A 271 -11.42 7.44 -23.36
CA LYS A 271 -11.93 6.11 -23.01
C LYS A 271 -11.37 5.73 -21.65
N THR A 272 -12.25 5.69 -20.66
CA THR A 272 -11.93 5.43 -19.25
C THR A 272 -12.45 4.07 -18.81
N ALA A 273 -11.88 3.58 -17.70
CA ALA A 273 -12.34 2.41 -16.96
C ALA A 273 -12.41 1.11 -17.78
N VAL A 274 -11.49 0.92 -18.69
CA VAL A 274 -11.29 -0.40 -19.30
C VAL A 274 -10.42 -1.20 -18.35
N GLY A 275 -10.98 -2.22 -17.72
CA GLY A 275 -10.24 -2.99 -16.74
C GLY A 275 -10.79 -4.40 -16.56
N GLU A 276 -9.93 -5.26 -16.04
CA GLU A 276 -10.21 -6.64 -15.69
C GLU A 276 -9.74 -6.91 -14.27
N THR A 277 -10.50 -7.72 -13.52
CA THR A 277 -10.12 -8.19 -12.19
C THR A 277 -10.31 -9.69 -12.14
N ILE A 278 -9.30 -10.39 -11.67
CA ILE A 278 -9.30 -11.82 -11.41
C ILE A 278 -9.03 -12.03 -9.92
N GLU A 279 -9.88 -12.81 -9.27
CA GLU A 279 -9.67 -13.28 -7.90
C GLU A 279 -9.65 -14.79 -7.88
N VAL A 280 -8.64 -15.36 -7.24
CA VAL A 280 -8.54 -16.81 -6.99
C VAL A 280 -8.38 -17.01 -5.48
N LYS A 281 -9.26 -17.84 -4.92
CA LYS A 281 -9.20 -18.31 -3.53
C LYS A 281 -9.05 -19.82 -3.52
N ASN A 282 -8.14 -20.33 -2.72
CA ASN A 282 -7.95 -21.76 -2.56
C ASN A 282 -7.53 -22.11 -1.13
N SER A 283 -8.04 -23.23 -0.64
CA SER A 283 -7.50 -23.87 0.56
C SER A 283 -6.33 -24.75 0.13
N VAL A 284 -5.20 -24.62 0.80
CA VAL A 284 -4.00 -25.39 0.50
C VAL A 284 -3.70 -26.37 1.63
N ASN A 285 -3.10 -27.50 1.30
CA ASN A 285 -2.73 -28.52 2.27
C ASN A 285 -1.51 -28.06 3.10
N GLU A 286 -1.38 -28.62 4.28
CA GLU A 286 -0.19 -28.46 5.12
C GLU A 286 1.07 -28.83 4.34
N GLY A 287 2.13 -28.04 4.46
CA GLY A 287 3.38 -28.22 3.74
C GLY A 287 3.40 -27.68 2.31
N SER A 288 2.30 -27.08 1.81
CA SER A 288 2.32 -26.38 0.53
C SER A 288 3.26 -25.17 0.59
N GLN A 289 4.15 -25.07 -0.40
CA GLN A 289 4.97 -23.88 -0.55
C GLN A 289 4.15 -22.77 -1.21
N LEU A 290 4.37 -21.54 -0.78
CA LEU A 290 3.82 -20.37 -1.47
C LEU A 290 4.44 -20.24 -2.86
N PRO A 291 3.64 -19.97 -3.90
CA PRO A 291 4.14 -19.74 -5.24
C PRO A 291 4.95 -18.42 -5.35
#